data_f6e71e377b0c1fd114d4140c1750f5d2
#
_entry.id   f6e71e377b0c1fd114d4140c1750f5d2
#
_cell.length_a   1.000
_cell.length_b   1.000
_cell.length_c   1.000
_cell.angle_alpha   90.00
_cell.angle_beta   90.00
_cell.angle_gamma   90.00
#
_symmetry.space_group_name_H-M   'P 1'
#
loop_
_entity.id
_entity.type
_entity.pdbx_description
1 polymer ?
#
loop_
_entity_poly.entity_id
_entity_poly.type
_entity_poly.pdbx_seq_one_letter_code
_entity_poly.pdbx_strand_id
1 'polypeptide(L)'
;LRVLRGVSLENPEVAQHLLVRVRSLEKPGHTPGNTGVVEVEVALPGESTPRYSARVLVDDGPSTAISLVSEAAPATETAMVQEGVSMDGVYGSSSPLFHGPAFHVLGSVEALPVEQVLRATVSGVDGMRWRGERWCCDVAVLDGALQLGVLQGARVLDGANLPTLLSAVDWAHEGALETPVHAVLRRTEHSAHRIAYRVDLMDRQGDLVATVAAENHLLLSQEGGEA
;
A
#
# COMPACT_ATOMS: atom_id res chain seq x y z
N LEU A 1 3.96 -2.18 8.82
CA LEU A 1 4.53 -3.37 8.17
C LEU A 1 5.90 -3.03 7.61
N ARG A 2 6.87 -3.89 7.83
CA ARG A 2 8.20 -3.83 7.23
C ARG A 2 8.40 -5.02 6.31
N VAL A 3 8.91 -4.77 5.11
CA VAL A 3 9.38 -5.81 4.18
C VAL A 3 10.88 -5.97 4.41
N LEU A 4 11.30 -7.10 4.98
CA LEU A 4 12.70 -7.37 5.30
C LEU A 4 13.39 -8.17 4.18
N ARG A 5 12.64 -9.09 3.56
CA ARG A 5 13.05 -9.90 2.40
C ARG A 5 11.81 -10.27 1.62
N GLY A 6 11.88 -10.19 0.30
CA GLY A 6 10.79 -10.67 -0.57
C GLY A 6 10.60 -12.19 -0.47
N VAL A 7 9.40 -12.67 -0.77
CA VAL A 7 9.13 -14.08 -1.03
C VAL A 7 9.16 -14.27 -2.54
N SER A 8 10.08 -15.11 -3.02
CA SER A 8 10.14 -15.51 -4.42
C SER A 8 9.40 -16.85 -4.58
N LEU A 9 8.48 -16.90 -5.51
CA LEU A 9 7.81 -18.13 -5.91
C LEU A 9 8.62 -18.77 -7.06
N GLU A 10 9.42 -19.78 -6.74
CA GLU A 10 10.21 -20.50 -7.74
C GLU A 10 9.33 -21.26 -8.75
N ASN A 11 8.20 -21.78 -8.26
CA ASN A 11 7.19 -22.42 -9.08
C ASN A 11 5.80 -21.98 -8.63
N PRO A 12 5.07 -21.17 -9.43
CA PRO A 12 3.76 -20.67 -9.04
C PRO A 12 2.66 -21.73 -8.98
N GLU A 13 2.91 -22.93 -9.54
CA GLU A 13 1.97 -24.06 -9.49
C GLU A 13 2.12 -24.89 -8.21
N VAL A 14 3.19 -24.68 -7.45
CA VAL A 14 3.44 -25.40 -6.20
C VAL A 14 3.07 -24.49 -5.03
N ALA A 15 2.16 -24.99 -4.19
CA ALA A 15 1.78 -24.29 -2.97
C ALA A 15 3.00 -24.10 -2.05
N GLN A 16 3.26 -22.87 -1.66
CA GLN A 16 4.27 -22.55 -0.67
C GLN A 16 3.63 -22.34 0.70
N HIS A 17 4.27 -22.89 1.72
CA HIS A 17 3.84 -22.67 3.11
C HIS A 17 4.52 -21.44 3.67
N LEU A 18 3.72 -20.55 4.26
CA LEU A 18 4.21 -19.43 5.04
C LEU A 18 3.89 -19.68 6.50
N LEU A 19 4.83 -19.39 7.37
CA LEU A 19 4.66 -19.42 8.80
C LEU A 19 4.30 -18.03 9.30
N VAL A 20 3.08 -17.88 9.80
CA VAL A 20 2.63 -16.64 10.44
C VAL A 20 2.75 -16.82 11.95
N ARG A 21 3.55 -15.98 12.60
CA ARG A 21 3.68 -15.91 14.04
C ARG A 21 2.97 -14.66 14.53
N VAL A 22 2.12 -14.83 15.52
CA VAL A 22 1.41 -13.71 16.17
C VAL A 22 1.80 -13.73 17.65
N ARG A 23 2.25 -12.60 18.16
CA ARG A 23 2.68 -12.43 19.54
C ARG A 23 2.03 -11.21 20.14
N SER A 24 1.32 -11.36 21.26
CA SER A 24 0.88 -10.21 22.03
C SER A 24 2.08 -9.53 22.69
N LEU A 25 2.13 -8.21 22.59
CA LEU A 25 3.15 -7.37 23.23
C LEU A 25 2.67 -6.78 24.56
N GLU A 26 1.50 -7.23 25.04
CA GLU A 26 0.94 -6.74 26.30
C GLU A 26 1.78 -7.18 27.49
N LYS A 27 1.97 -6.26 28.43
CA LYS A 27 2.57 -6.58 29.73
C LYS A 27 1.56 -7.36 30.59
N PRO A 28 2.01 -8.42 31.30
CA PRO A 28 1.14 -9.11 32.27
C PRO A 28 0.59 -8.10 33.29
N GLY A 29 -0.73 -8.01 33.44
CA GLY A 29 -1.40 -7.14 34.41
C GLY A 29 -2.22 -5.99 33.82
N HIS A 30 -2.41 -5.95 32.51
CA HIS A 30 -3.28 -4.95 31.87
C HIS A 30 -4.76 -5.32 32.04
N THR A 31 -5.58 -4.35 32.40
CA THR A 31 -7.03 -4.51 32.61
C THR A 31 -7.73 -4.66 31.24
N PRO A 32 -8.73 -5.58 31.12
CA PRO A 32 -9.52 -5.69 29.89
C PRO A 32 -10.19 -4.35 29.54
N GLY A 33 -10.07 -3.91 28.31
CA GLY A 33 -10.67 -2.67 27.79
C GLY A 33 -9.66 -1.67 27.21
N ASN A 34 -8.41 -2.05 27.05
CA ASN A 34 -7.37 -1.23 26.41
C ASN A 34 -6.94 -1.80 25.08
N THR A 35 -6.54 -0.89 24.19
CA THR A 35 -5.93 -1.19 22.90
C THR A 35 -4.72 -2.10 23.07
N GLY A 36 -4.82 -3.33 22.57
CA GLY A 36 -3.71 -4.29 22.56
C GLY A 36 -2.77 -4.05 21.39
N VAL A 37 -1.50 -4.39 21.54
CA VAL A 37 -0.54 -4.41 20.44
C VAL A 37 -0.13 -5.84 20.16
N VAL A 38 -0.30 -6.28 18.93
CA VAL A 38 0.14 -7.58 18.45
C VAL A 38 1.28 -7.39 17.46
N GLU A 39 2.32 -8.18 17.61
CA GLU A 39 3.38 -8.31 16.62
C GLU A 39 3.06 -9.50 15.71
N VAL A 40 3.10 -9.27 14.41
CA VAL A 40 2.87 -10.29 13.38
C VAL A 40 4.14 -10.43 12.56
N GLU A 41 4.63 -11.64 12.44
CA GLU A 41 5.77 -11.98 11.59
C GLU A 41 5.37 -13.02 10.57
N VAL A 42 5.87 -12.89 9.34
CA VAL A 42 5.71 -13.89 8.28
C VAL A 42 7.10 -14.38 7.86
N ALA A 43 7.29 -15.69 7.87
CA ALA A 43 8.56 -16.33 7.51
C ALA A 43 8.31 -17.57 6.63
N LEU A 44 9.34 -18.05 5.97
CA LEU A 44 9.32 -19.40 5.40
C LEU A 44 9.61 -20.44 6.50
N PRO A 45 9.10 -21.67 6.36
CA PRO A 45 9.41 -22.74 7.29
C PRO A 45 10.91 -22.97 7.41
N GLY A 46 11.42 -23.03 8.65
CA GLY A 46 12.86 -23.21 8.93
C GLY A 46 13.68 -21.92 8.97
N GLU A 47 13.14 -20.77 8.56
CA GLU A 47 13.83 -19.50 8.70
C GLU A 47 13.67 -18.93 10.12
N SER A 48 14.77 -18.43 10.69
CA SER A 48 14.78 -17.73 11.97
C SER A 48 14.46 -16.24 11.82
N THR A 49 14.80 -15.66 10.68
CA THR A 49 14.55 -14.24 10.38
C THR A 49 13.24 -14.11 9.62
N PRO A 50 12.29 -13.28 10.07
CA PRO A 50 11.06 -13.06 9.34
C PRO A 50 11.33 -12.34 8.02
N ARG A 51 10.44 -12.57 7.05
CA ARG A 51 10.42 -11.87 5.77
C ARG A 51 9.62 -10.57 5.85
N TYR A 52 8.57 -10.60 6.64
CA TYR A 52 7.72 -9.44 6.93
C TYR A 52 7.48 -9.36 8.42
N SER A 53 7.41 -8.14 8.94
CA SER A 53 6.98 -7.89 10.31
C SER A 53 6.02 -6.71 10.36
N ALA A 54 5.02 -6.80 11.24
CA ALA A 54 4.07 -5.73 11.48
C ALA A 54 3.73 -5.62 12.97
N ARG A 55 3.34 -4.41 13.39
CA ARG A 55 2.62 -4.21 14.64
C ARG A 55 1.21 -3.81 14.32
N VAL A 56 0.26 -4.48 14.92
CA VAL A 56 -1.17 -4.25 14.74
C VAL A 56 -1.74 -3.79 16.07
N LEU A 57 -2.42 -2.65 16.05
CA LEU A 57 -3.22 -2.20 17.18
C LEU A 57 -4.56 -2.93 17.10
N VAL A 58 -4.94 -3.59 18.18
CA VAL A 58 -6.23 -4.27 18.32
C VAL A 58 -7.01 -3.53 19.38
N ASP A 59 -8.17 -3.02 19.01
CA ASP A 59 -9.09 -2.36 19.93
C ASP A 59 -10.30 -3.27 20.14
N ASP A 60 -10.58 -3.62 21.41
CA ASP A 60 -11.75 -4.42 21.80
C ASP A 60 -13.01 -3.56 21.97
N GLY A 61 -12.90 -2.25 21.77
CA GLY A 61 -14.04 -1.33 21.82
C GLY A 61 -15.02 -1.53 20.65
N PRO A 62 -16.28 -1.12 20.80
CA PRO A 62 -17.15 -0.98 19.66
C PRO A 62 -16.41 -0.10 18.65
N SER A 63 -16.31 -0.57 17.40
CA SER A 63 -15.65 0.17 16.32
C SER A 63 -16.23 1.59 16.27
N THR A 64 -15.69 2.46 17.09
CA THR A 64 -15.89 3.89 16.92
C THR A 64 -15.21 4.18 15.62
N ALA A 65 -16.02 4.42 14.58
CA ALA A 65 -15.53 4.85 13.28
C ALA A 65 -14.42 5.87 13.54
N ILE A 66 -13.18 5.46 13.25
CA ILE A 66 -12.06 6.40 13.37
C ILE A 66 -12.42 7.52 12.43
N SER A 67 -12.75 8.67 12.99
CA SER A 67 -13.04 9.86 12.19
C SER A 67 -11.71 10.27 11.55
N LEU A 68 -11.45 9.69 10.37
CA LEU A 68 -10.30 10.07 9.58
C LEU A 68 -10.55 11.50 9.11
N VAL A 69 -9.81 12.44 9.68
CA VAL A 69 -9.83 13.82 9.20
C VAL A 69 -8.90 13.85 7.98
N SER A 70 -9.49 14.01 6.81
CA SER A 70 -8.68 14.33 5.62
C SER A 70 -8.04 15.70 5.83
N GLU A 71 -6.72 15.76 5.91
CA GLU A 71 -5.97 17.00 5.76
C GLU A 71 -5.97 17.50 4.30
N ALA A 72 -6.79 16.87 3.46
CA ALA A 72 -6.99 17.34 2.12
C ALA A 72 -7.62 18.73 2.18
N ALA A 73 -6.81 19.76 1.99
CA ALA A 73 -7.34 21.05 1.60
C ALA A 73 -8.31 20.79 0.42
N PRO A 74 -9.54 21.38 0.45
CA PRO A 74 -10.43 21.25 -0.66
C PRO A 74 -9.64 21.61 -1.92
N ALA A 75 -9.59 20.69 -2.88
CA ALA A 75 -8.98 20.97 -4.15
C ALA A 75 -9.81 22.09 -4.76
N THR A 76 -9.38 23.32 -4.57
CA THR A 76 -9.90 24.45 -5.32
C THR A 76 -9.62 24.07 -6.77
N GLU A 77 -10.69 23.76 -7.50
CA GLU A 77 -10.69 23.51 -8.93
C GLU A 77 -10.16 24.75 -9.66
N THR A 78 -8.88 24.97 -9.60
CA THR A 78 -8.23 25.79 -10.59
C THR A 78 -7.90 24.83 -11.71
N ALA A 79 -8.64 24.94 -12.81
CA ALA A 79 -8.46 24.18 -14.04
C ALA A 79 -7.03 24.39 -14.58
N MET A 80 -6.09 23.63 -14.05
CA MET A 80 -4.73 23.51 -14.60
C MET A 80 -4.69 22.24 -15.45
N VAL A 81 -4.08 22.35 -16.61
CA VAL A 81 -3.93 21.29 -17.60
C VAL A 81 -3.44 20.01 -16.91
N GLN A 82 -4.30 19.01 -16.85
CA GLN A 82 -4.01 17.70 -16.30
C GLN A 82 -3.24 16.92 -17.38
N GLU A 83 -2.01 16.54 -17.10
CA GLU A 83 -1.35 15.49 -17.88
C GLU A 83 -1.84 14.13 -17.35
N GLY A 84 -2.87 13.58 -17.98
CA GLY A 84 -3.29 12.20 -17.77
C GLY A 84 -2.17 11.25 -18.21
N VAL A 85 -1.76 10.34 -17.36
CA VAL A 85 -0.86 9.25 -17.75
C VAL A 85 -1.70 8.21 -18.49
N SER A 86 -1.35 7.88 -19.73
CA SER A 86 -2.00 6.81 -20.47
C SER A 86 -1.91 5.50 -19.69
N MET A 87 -2.96 4.68 -19.71
CA MET A 87 -2.95 3.36 -19.07
C MET A 87 -1.86 2.44 -19.64
N ASP A 88 -1.51 2.59 -20.92
CA ASP A 88 -0.37 1.88 -21.53
C ASP A 88 0.97 2.31 -20.88
N GLY A 89 1.06 3.56 -20.39
CA GLY A 89 2.21 4.04 -19.62
C GLY A 89 2.20 3.56 -18.15
N VAL A 90 1.02 3.17 -17.61
CA VAL A 90 0.91 2.68 -16.23
C VAL A 90 1.34 1.22 -16.11
N TYR A 91 0.95 0.35 -17.06
CA TYR A 91 1.23 -1.09 -17.02
C TYR A 91 1.96 -1.62 -18.27
N GLY A 92 2.44 -0.75 -19.13
CA GLY A 92 3.19 -1.11 -20.34
C GLY A 92 4.60 -1.63 -20.03
N SER A 93 5.29 -2.10 -21.06
CA SER A 93 6.64 -2.68 -20.94
C SER A 93 7.70 -1.70 -20.41
N SER A 94 7.47 -0.41 -20.51
CA SER A 94 8.32 0.66 -19.97
C SER A 94 7.87 1.15 -18.58
N SER A 95 6.81 0.58 -18.05
CA SER A 95 6.28 0.96 -16.73
C SER A 95 7.22 0.50 -15.61
N PRO A 96 7.35 1.29 -14.53
CA PRO A 96 8.00 0.82 -13.32
C PRO A 96 7.17 -0.26 -12.59
N LEU A 97 5.89 -0.45 -12.96
CA LEU A 97 5.01 -1.49 -12.41
C LEU A 97 5.19 -2.78 -13.22
N PHE A 98 5.66 -3.81 -12.56
CA PHE A 98 5.87 -5.16 -13.13
C PHE A 98 4.69 -6.11 -12.90
N HIS A 99 3.54 -5.58 -12.49
CA HIS A 99 2.36 -6.34 -12.14
C HIS A 99 1.73 -6.99 -13.38
N GLY A 100 1.38 -8.28 -13.27
CA GLY A 100 0.57 -8.94 -14.29
C GLY A 100 -0.89 -8.47 -14.28
N PRO A 101 -1.68 -8.79 -15.32
CA PRO A 101 -3.05 -8.27 -15.50
C PRO A 101 -3.99 -8.50 -14.31
N ALA A 102 -3.79 -9.56 -13.53
CA ALA A 102 -4.56 -9.85 -12.33
C ALA A 102 -4.37 -8.81 -11.22
N PHE A 103 -3.34 -7.97 -11.30
CA PHE A 103 -3.01 -6.93 -10.34
C PHE A 103 -3.05 -5.53 -10.95
N HIS A 104 -3.69 -5.35 -12.09
CA HIS A 104 -3.90 -4.04 -12.70
C HIS A 104 -5.07 -3.31 -12.00
N VAL A 105 -4.84 -2.90 -10.75
CA VAL A 105 -5.88 -2.30 -9.90
C VAL A 105 -6.09 -0.81 -10.17
N LEU A 106 -5.11 -0.12 -10.77
CA LEU A 106 -5.24 1.29 -11.14
C LEU A 106 -6.06 1.42 -12.43
N GLY A 107 -7.14 2.20 -12.39
CA GLY A 107 -8.00 2.47 -13.55
C GLY A 107 -7.61 3.73 -14.30
N SER A 108 -7.21 4.80 -13.62
CA SER A 108 -6.70 6.03 -14.20
C SER A 108 -5.62 6.60 -13.28
N VAL A 109 -4.65 7.29 -13.84
CA VAL A 109 -3.62 7.98 -13.06
C VAL A 109 -3.42 9.38 -13.64
N GLU A 110 -3.48 10.39 -12.81
CA GLU A 110 -3.26 11.77 -13.15
C GLU A 110 -2.14 12.35 -12.29
N ALA A 111 -1.17 12.96 -12.95
CA ALA A 111 -0.11 13.69 -12.29
C ALA A 111 -0.49 15.17 -12.23
N LEU A 112 -0.58 15.74 -11.05
CA LEU A 112 -0.79 17.17 -10.93
C LEU A 112 0.53 17.93 -11.18
N PRO A 113 0.46 19.18 -11.69
CA PRO A 113 1.65 19.99 -11.97
C PRO A 113 2.51 20.25 -10.73
N VAL A 114 1.92 20.19 -9.56
CA VAL A 114 2.66 20.14 -8.30
C VAL A 114 3.28 18.74 -8.20
N GLU A 115 4.56 18.63 -8.46
CA GLU A 115 5.35 17.37 -8.57
C GLU A 115 5.18 16.37 -7.42
N GLN A 116 4.37 16.70 -6.42
CA GLN A 116 4.22 15.94 -5.19
C GLN A 116 2.91 15.15 -5.11
N VAL A 117 1.99 15.32 -6.08
CA VAL A 117 0.65 14.74 -5.99
C VAL A 117 0.33 13.89 -7.21
N LEU A 118 -0.16 12.66 -6.95
CA LEU A 118 -0.82 11.81 -7.93
C LEU A 118 -2.27 11.57 -7.51
N ARG A 119 -3.18 11.54 -8.49
CA ARG A 119 -4.55 11.07 -8.31
C ARG A 119 -4.76 9.81 -9.13
N ALA A 120 -5.59 8.91 -8.62
CA ALA A 120 -5.97 7.72 -9.38
C ALA A 120 -7.38 7.25 -9.00
N THR A 121 -7.95 6.44 -9.88
CA THR A 121 -9.04 5.55 -9.53
C THR A 121 -8.48 4.15 -9.28
N VAL A 122 -9.01 3.46 -8.28
CA VAL A 122 -8.53 2.14 -7.87
C VAL A 122 -9.71 1.17 -7.85
N SER A 123 -9.51 -0.02 -8.41
CA SER A 123 -10.46 -1.12 -8.34
C SER A 123 -10.25 -1.93 -7.06
N GLY A 124 -11.33 -2.27 -6.37
CA GLY A 124 -11.29 -3.15 -5.21
C GLY A 124 -11.32 -4.63 -5.58
N VAL A 125 -11.29 -5.48 -4.55
CA VAL A 125 -11.26 -6.96 -4.70
C VAL A 125 -12.41 -7.49 -5.55
N ASP A 126 -13.61 -6.91 -5.43
CA ASP A 126 -14.78 -7.30 -6.23
C ASP A 126 -14.62 -6.93 -7.70
N GLY A 127 -14.14 -5.73 -7.98
CA GLY A 127 -13.84 -5.26 -9.35
C GLY A 127 -12.75 -6.10 -10.01
N MET A 128 -11.75 -6.50 -9.26
CA MET A 128 -10.67 -7.38 -9.70
C MET A 128 -11.08 -8.86 -9.74
N ARG A 129 -12.24 -9.22 -9.20
CA ARG A 129 -12.73 -10.60 -9.06
C ARG A 129 -11.76 -11.49 -8.29
N TRP A 130 -11.06 -10.93 -7.31
CA TRP A 130 -10.20 -11.71 -6.44
C TRP A 130 -11.03 -12.62 -5.55
N ARG A 131 -10.63 -13.88 -5.47
CA ARG A 131 -11.38 -14.87 -4.70
C ARG A 131 -11.09 -14.70 -3.22
N GLY A 132 -12.14 -14.73 -2.41
CA GLY A 132 -12.07 -14.69 -0.96
C GLY A 132 -13.49 -14.79 -0.41
N GLU A 133 -13.69 -15.54 0.67
CA GLU A 133 -15.01 -15.66 1.31
C GLU A 133 -15.31 -14.45 2.17
N ARG A 134 -14.27 -13.86 2.78
CA ARG A 134 -14.37 -12.70 3.65
C ARG A 134 -13.07 -11.91 3.65
N TRP A 135 -13.19 -10.64 3.39
CA TRP A 135 -12.09 -9.68 3.46
C TRP A 135 -12.26 -8.80 4.70
N CYS A 136 -11.19 -8.63 5.51
CA CYS A 136 -11.20 -7.68 6.63
C CYS A 136 -11.01 -6.24 6.16
N CYS A 137 -10.32 -6.07 5.04
CA CYS A 137 -10.12 -4.79 4.35
C CYS A 137 -10.00 -5.05 2.85
N ASP A 138 -10.12 -4.03 2.03
CA ASP A 138 -9.95 -4.16 0.58
C ASP A 138 -8.47 -4.15 0.21
N VAL A 139 -7.88 -5.34 0.09
CA VAL A 139 -6.45 -5.51 -0.19
C VAL A 139 -6.07 -5.07 -1.61
N ALA A 140 -7.01 -5.06 -2.57
CA ALA A 140 -6.74 -4.56 -3.91
C ALA A 140 -6.60 -3.03 -3.90
N VAL A 141 -7.43 -2.34 -3.12
CA VAL A 141 -7.32 -0.88 -2.93
C VAL A 141 -6.02 -0.53 -2.20
N LEU A 142 -5.62 -1.33 -1.20
CA LEU A 142 -4.34 -1.14 -0.52
C LEU A 142 -3.15 -1.35 -1.48
N ASP A 143 -3.20 -2.38 -2.33
CA ASP A 143 -2.17 -2.62 -3.35
C ASP A 143 -2.09 -1.44 -4.34
N GLY A 144 -3.24 -0.89 -4.77
CA GLY A 144 -3.30 0.31 -5.62
C GLY A 144 -2.60 1.51 -4.99
N ALA A 145 -2.77 1.73 -3.69
CA ALA A 145 -2.06 2.78 -2.97
C ALA A 145 -0.53 2.60 -3.03
N LEU A 146 -0.04 1.35 -2.91
CA LEU A 146 1.38 1.04 -3.02
C LEU A 146 1.90 1.18 -4.45
N GLN A 147 1.11 0.76 -5.45
CA GLN A 147 1.43 0.95 -6.87
C GLN A 147 1.59 2.44 -7.22
N LEU A 148 0.72 3.32 -6.68
CA LEU A 148 0.89 4.77 -6.81
C LEU A 148 2.21 5.26 -6.21
N GLY A 149 2.63 4.68 -5.08
CA GLY A 149 3.93 4.96 -4.47
C GLY A 149 5.08 4.60 -5.40
N VAL A 150 5.02 3.47 -6.10
CA VAL A 150 6.03 3.07 -7.09
C VAL A 150 6.07 4.05 -8.27
N LEU A 151 4.91 4.45 -8.80
CA LEU A 151 4.82 5.44 -9.86
C LEU A 151 5.39 6.80 -9.44
N GLN A 152 5.08 7.25 -8.21
CA GLN A 152 5.65 8.49 -7.67
C GLN A 152 7.15 8.37 -7.46
N GLY A 153 7.63 7.22 -6.98
CA GLY A 153 9.07 6.95 -6.85
C GLY A 153 9.79 7.04 -8.17
N ALA A 154 9.26 6.45 -9.23
CA ALA A 154 9.84 6.49 -10.56
C ALA A 154 9.96 7.90 -11.17
N ARG A 155 9.19 8.86 -10.67
CA ARG A 155 9.27 10.28 -11.12
C ARG A 155 10.41 11.05 -10.46
N VAL A 156 10.95 10.57 -9.35
CA VAL A 156 11.90 11.33 -8.52
C VAL A 156 13.16 10.55 -8.15
N LEU A 157 13.12 9.23 -8.21
CA LEU A 157 14.26 8.35 -7.98
C LEU A 157 14.83 7.89 -9.32
N ASP A 158 16.14 7.82 -9.41
CA ASP A 158 16.83 7.33 -10.61
C ASP A 158 16.95 5.81 -10.57
N GLY A 159 15.85 5.12 -10.88
CA GLY A 159 15.81 3.66 -10.97
C GLY A 159 14.55 3.02 -10.40
N ALA A 160 14.57 1.68 -10.39
CA ALA A 160 13.48 0.88 -9.85
C ALA A 160 13.36 1.08 -8.33
N ASN A 161 12.14 1.16 -7.85
CA ASN A 161 11.87 1.34 -6.43
C ASN A 161 10.73 0.44 -5.98
N LEU A 162 10.73 0.07 -4.71
CA LEU A 162 9.70 -0.77 -4.09
C LEU A 162 9.29 -0.26 -2.71
N PRO A 163 8.02 -0.49 -2.31
CA PRO A 163 7.59 -0.27 -0.93
C PRO A 163 8.36 -1.18 0.02
N THR A 164 9.02 -0.59 0.99
CA THR A 164 9.80 -1.32 2.01
C THR A 164 9.24 -1.15 3.40
N LEU A 165 8.48 -0.10 3.62
CA LEU A 165 7.85 0.20 4.89
C LEU A 165 6.45 0.76 4.67
N LEU A 166 5.45 0.18 5.32
CA LEU A 166 4.18 0.82 5.60
C LEU A 166 4.24 1.32 7.04
N SER A 167 4.40 2.62 7.21
CA SER A 167 4.53 3.24 8.53
C SER A 167 3.19 3.31 9.27
N ALA A 168 2.10 3.53 8.54
CA ALA A 168 0.75 3.48 9.07
C ALA A 168 -0.24 3.04 7.99
N VAL A 169 -1.28 2.33 8.41
CA VAL A 169 -2.49 2.06 7.64
C VAL A 169 -3.65 2.25 8.59
N ASP A 170 -4.44 3.28 8.36
CA ASP A 170 -5.68 3.54 9.08
C ASP A 170 -6.84 3.16 8.16
N TRP A 171 -7.68 2.25 8.59
CA TRP A 171 -8.76 1.70 7.79
C TRP A 171 -10.08 1.83 8.53
N ALA A 172 -11.02 2.60 8.00
CA ALA A 172 -12.30 2.93 8.64
C ALA A 172 -13.47 2.06 8.14
N HIS A 173 -13.24 1.18 7.16
CA HIS A 173 -14.27 0.36 6.54
C HIS A 173 -13.95 -1.13 6.70
N GLU A 174 -14.96 -1.95 7.03
CA GLU A 174 -14.80 -3.40 7.10
C GLU A 174 -15.18 -4.04 5.74
N GLY A 175 -14.29 -4.89 5.21
CA GLY A 175 -14.55 -5.66 4.00
C GLY A 175 -14.13 -4.96 2.70
N ALA A 176 -14.75 -5.41 1.60
CA ALA A 176 -14.56 -4.86 0.26
C ALA A 176 -15.21 -3.48 0.13
N LEU A 177 -14.59 -2.59 -0.64
CA LEU A 177 -15.10 -1.26 -0.92
C LEU A 177 -15.91 -1.23 -2.22
N GLU A 178 -16.92 -0.38 -2.28
CA GLU A 178 -17.58 -0.06 -3.56
C GLU A 178 -16.59 0.69 -4.46
N THR A 179 -16.37 0.16 -5.66
CA THR A 179 -15.39 0.70 -6.59
C THR A 179 -16.02 1.48 -7.75
N PRO A 180 -15.28 2.42 -8.35
CA PRO A 180 -13.91 2.80 -8.09
C PRO A 180 -13.73 3.60 -6.80
N VAL A 181 -12.60 3.38 -6.11
CA VAL A 181 -12.12 4.22 -5.01
C VAL A 181 -11.22 5.32 -5.60
N HIS A 182 -11.33 6.53 -5.08
CA HIS A 182 -10.46 7.64 -5.47
C HIS A 182 -9.25 7.71 -4.54
N ALA A 183 -8.07 7.65 -5.10
CA ALA A 183 -6.80 7.73 -4.37
C ALA A 183 -6.09 9.06 -4.64
N VAL A 184 -5.60 9.71 -3.59
CA VAL A 184 -4.78 10.90 -3.69
C VAL A 184 -3.48 10.67 -2.93
N LEU A 185 -2.39 10.48 -3.68
CA LEU A 185 -1.05 10.37 -3.11
C LEU A 185 -0.44 11.77 -2.97
N ARG A 186 0.17 12.02 -1.81
CA ARG A 186 1.03 13.18 -1.55
C ARG A 186 2.40 12.70 -1.08
N ARG A 187 3.45 13.12 -1.77
CA ARG A 187 4.82 12.89 -1.30
C ARG A 187 5.10 13.81 -0.13
N THR A 188 5.54 13.25 0.98
CA THR A 188 5.88 13.98 2.22
C THR A 188 7.36 14.28 2.33
N GLU A 189 8.20 13.35 1.90
CA GLU A 189 9.66 13.49 1.92
C GLU A 189 10.30 12.78 0.74
N HIS A 190 11.50 13.19 0.35
CA HIS A 190 12.35 12.44 -0.57
C HIS A 190 13.83 12.69 -0.31
N SER A 191 14.65 11.70 -0.69
CA SER A 191 16.11 11.77 -0.80
C SER A 191 16.54 11.10 -2.09
N ALA A 192 17.84 11.00 -2.34
CA ALA A 192 18.36 10.29 -3.52
C ALA A 192 17.94 8.81 -3.61
N HIS A 193 17.61 8.19 -2.47
CA HIS A 193 17.36 6.74 -2.41
C HIS A 193 16.00 6.36 -1.82
N ARG A 194 15.20 7.34 -1.38
CA ARG A 194 13.93 7.09 -0.67
C ARG A 194 12.90 8.16 -0.96
N ILE A 195 11.65 7.73 -1.06
CA ILE A 195 10.50 8.62 -0.93
C ILE A 195 9.63 8.17 0.24
N ALA A 196 9.03 9.12 0.95
CA ALA A 196 7.92 8.88 1.86
C ALA A 196 6.67 9.56 1.30
N TYR A 197 5.52 8.92 1.50
CA TYR A 197 4.25 9.42 0.97
C TYR A 197 3.07 8.99 1.83
N ARG A 198 1.98 9.72 1.68
CA ARG A 198 0.67 9.38 2.21
C ARG A 198 -0.32 9.27 1.06
N VAL A 199 -1.19 8.27 1.12
CA VAL A 199 -2.32 8.10 0.21
C VAL A 199 -3.61 8.19 1.01
N ASP A 200 -4.48 9.11 0.62
CA ASP A 200 -5.84 9.21 1.10
C ASP A 200 -6.74 8.46 0.11
N LEU A 201 -7.54 7.54 0.62
CA LEU A 201 -8.46 6.69 -0.13
C LEU A 201 -9.89 7.12 0.19
N MET A 202 -10.64 7.51 -0.83
CA MET A 202 -11.99 8.05 -0.70
C MET A 202 -12.96 7.21 -1.49
N ASP A 203 -14.16 7.00 -0.95
CA ASP A 203 -15.24 6.35 -1.67
C ASP A 203 -15.83 7.24 -2.78
N ARG A 204 -16.92 6.78 -3.42
CA ARG A 204 -17.60 7.52 -4.47
C ARG A 204 -18.28 8.80 -3.99
N GLN A 205 -18.61 8.88 -2.71
CA GLN A 205 -19.21 10.04 -2.06
C GLN A 205 -18.15 11.10 -1.71
N GLY A 206 -16.87 10.72 -1.73
CA GLY A 206 -15.73 11.55 -1.33
C GLY A 206 -15.40 11.41 0.15
N ASP A 207 -16.01 10.46 0.84
CA ASP A 207 -15.72 10.18 2.24
C ASP A 207 -14.42 9.40 2.37
N LEU A 208 -13.56 9.79 3.32
CA LEU A 208 -12.28 9.15 3.56
C LEU A 208 -12.49 7.78 4.22
N VAL A 209 -12.12 6.71 3.52
CA VAL A 209 -12.30 5.32 3.99
C VAL A 209 -11.01 4.70 4.49
N ALA A 210 -9.87 5.18 4.04
CA ALA A 210 -8.57 4.72 4.55
C ALA A 210 -7.46 5.73 4.29
N THR A 211 -6.38 5.63 5.06
CA THR A 211 -5.10 6.31 4.77
C THR A 211 -3.95 5.32 4.83
N VAL A 212 -2.99 5.50 3.94
CA VAL A 212 -1.78 4.69 3.87
C VAL A 212 -0.57 5.63 3.91
N ALA A 213 0.31 5.45 4.89
CA ALA A 213 1.60 6.11 4.92
C ALA A 213 2.70 5.08 4.70
N ALA A 214 3.55 5.32 3.70
CA ALA A 214 4.54 4.34 3.29
C ALA A 214 5.85 4.99 2.79
N GLU A 215 6.87 4.14 2.65
CA GLU A 215 8.17 4.52 2.10
C GLU A 215 8.58 3.53 1.02
N ASN A 216 9.06 4.08 -0.09
CA ASN A 216 9.72 3.31 -1.13
C ASN A 216 11.22 3.61 -1.13
N HIS A 217 12.01 2.57 -1.33
CA HIS A 217 13.45 2.70 -1.51
C HIS A 217 13.87 2.28 -2.91
N LEU A 218 14.92 2.96 -3.40
CA LEU A 218 15.59 2.60 -4.64
C LEU A 218 16.18 1.19 -4.50
N LEU A 219 15.94 0.36 -5.50
CA LEU A 219 16.61 -0.93 -5.61
C LEU A 219 18.02 -0.70 -6.14
N LEU A 220 19.01 -0.93 -5.30
CA LEU A 220 20.40 -0.95 -5.74
C LEU A 220 20.58 -2.17 -6.64
N SER A 221 20.91 -1.96 -7.92
CA SER A 221 21.42 -3.03 -8.76
C SER A 221 22.67 -3.60 -8.06
N GLN A 222 22.65 -4.90 -7.76
CA GLN A 222 23.91 -5.57 -7.43
C GLN A 222 24.74 -5.51 -8.73
N GLU A 223 25.66 -4.56 -8.80
CA GLU A 223 26.72 -4.61 -9.80
C GLU A 223 27.38 -5.96 -9.67
N GLY A 224 27.36 -6.72 -10.75
CA GLY A 224 27.83 -8.11 -10.80
C GLY A 224 29.22 -8.21 -10.19
N GLY A 225 29.31 -8.95 -9.10
CA GLY A 225 30.56 -9.52 -8.67
C GLY A 225 30.97 -10.57 -9.70
N GLU A 226 31.65 -10.12 -10.75
CA GLU A 226 32.53 -11.01 -11.49
C GLU A 226 33.72 -11.31 -10.59
N ALA A 227 33.82 -12.53 -10.16
CA ALA A 227 35.04 -13.14 -9.68
C ALA A 227 35.16 -14.56 -10.27
#